data_c8e57c48c214b49ff5ed9874d7f22544
#
_entry.id   c8e57c48c214b49ff5ed9874d7f22544
#
_cell.length_a   1.000
_cell.length_b   1.000
_cell.length_c   1.000
_cell.angle_alpha   90.00
_cell.angle_beta   90.00
_cell.angle_gamma   90.00
#
_symmetry.space_group_name_H-M   'P 1'
#
loop_
_entity.id
_entity.type
_entity.pdbx_description
1 polymer ?
#
loop_
_entity_poly.entity_id
_entity_poly.type
_entity_poly.pdbx_seq_one_letter_code
_entity_poly.pdbx_strand_id
1 'polypeptide(L)'
;AEYDNATLYNDAVVGALLEKYSNQDVVAIYFADHGEEIYDWRNSCYRTNSDMMTPEIAQYQYEIPLLFYVSDTYKMNHPELVEEIQSSRHKPFIATLLPFMLFHLAGIDHADYNPSLDILSPLYDESRPRIIRDDVYYDEIKQKN
;
A
#
# COMPACT_ATOMS: atom_id res chain seq x y z
N ALA A 1 10.84 11.98 -18.98
CA ALA A 1 11.12 11.00 -20.07
C ALA A 1 11.78 9.70 -19.54
N GLU A 2 12.91 9.76 -18.79
CA GLU A 2 13.57 8.53 -18.27
C GLU A 2 12.75 7.88 -17.18
N TYR A 3 12.25 8.64 -16.23
CA TYR A 3 11.37 8.18 -15.17
C TYR A 3 10.08 7.56 -15.74
N ASP A 4 9.42 8.24 -16.66
CA ASP A 4 8.19 7.76 -17.30
C ASP A 4 8.42 6.43 -18.03
N ASN A 5 9.57 6.30 -18.71
CA ASN A 5 9.94 5.05 -19.37
C ASN A 5 10.21 3.92 -18.37
N ALA A 6 10.84 4.21 -17.24
CA ALA A 6 11.08 3.24 -16.18
C ALA A 6 9.76 2.78 -15.56
N THR A 7 8.83 3.70 -15.33
CA THR A 7 7.47 3.39 -14.82
C THR A 7 6.70 2.53 -15.81
N LEU A 8 6.71 2.88 -17.09
CA LEU A 8 6.05 2.11 -18.15
C LEU A 8 6.65 0.69 -18.28
N TYR A 9 7.98 0.58 -18.16
CA TYR A 9 8.63 -0.73 -18.17
C TYR A 9 8.24 -1.58 -16.96
N ASN A 10 8.22 -0.98 -15.77
CA ASN A 10 7.77 -1.66 -14.55
C ASN A 10 6.31 -2.14 -14.68
N ASP A 11 5.43 -1.31 -15.22
CA ASP A 11 4.03 -1.66 -15.47
C ASP A 11 3.90 -2.87 -16.41
N ALA A 12 4.70 -2.88 -17.49
CA ALA A 12 4.73 -4.02 -18.42
C ALA A 12 5.24 -5.31 -17.74
N VAL A 13 6.24 -5.23 -16.88
CA VAL A 13 6.75 -6.39 -16.10
C VAL A 13 5.70 -6.91 -15.12
N VAL A 14 5.06 -6.01 -14.38
CA VAL A 14 3.98 -6.39 -13.44
C VAL A 14 2.83 -7.04 -14.22
N GLY A 15 2.38 -6.42 -15.32
CA GLY A 15 1.34 -6.99 -16.18
C GLY A 15 1.67 -8.40 -16.68
N ALA A 16 2.89 -8.63 -17.17
CA ALA A 16 3.34 -9.94 -17.62
C ALA A 16 3.38 -10.99 -16.49
N LEU A 17 3.75 -10.59 -15.27
CA LEU A 17 3.70 -11.47 -14.11
C LEU A 17 2.27 -11.86 -13.75
N LEU A 18 1.34 -10.89 -13.72
CA LEU A 18 -0.07 -11.14 -13.43
C LEU A 18 -0.70 -12.06 -14.48
N GLU A 19 -0.41 -11.82 -15.77
CA GLU A 19 -0.88 -12.67 -16.87
C GLU A 19 -0.36 -14.11 -16.73
N LYS A 20 0.94 -14.28 -16.44
CA LYS A 20 1.56 -15.60 -16.26
C LYS A 20 0.87 -16.45 -15.19
N TYR A 21 0.38 -15.83 -14.14
CA TYR A 21 -0.24 -16.51 -12.99
C TYR A 21 -1.77 -16.42 -12.97
N SER A 22 -2.40 -15.82 -13.98
CA SER A 22 -3.85 -15.54 -14.02
C SER A 22 -4.75 -16.78 -13.92
N ASN A 23 -4.26 -17.93 -14.39
CA ASN A 23 -4.99 -19.22 -14.35
C ASN A 23 -4.68 -20.05 -13.09
N GLN A 24 -3.93 -19.53 -12.15
CA GLN A 24 -3.59 -20.20 -10.90
C GLN A 24 -4.41 -19.61 -9.74
N ASP A 25 -4.42 -20.28 -8.61
CA ASP A 25 -5.03 -19.79 -7.37
C ASP A 25 -4.10 -18.77 -6.72
N VAL A 26 -4.23 -17.50 -7.10
CA VAL A 26 -3.25 -16.45 -6.80
C VAL A 26 -3.92 -15.16 -6.32
N VAL A 27 -3.39 -14.62 -5.22
CA VAL A 27 -3.45 -13.22 -4.87
C VAL A 27 -2.06 -12.61 -5.03
N ALA A 28 -1.97 -11.48 -5.73
CA ALA A 28 -0.72 -10.72 -5.84
C ALA A 28 -0.91 -9.34 -5.24
N ILE A 29 0.12 -8.87 -4.54
CA ILE A 29 0.15 -7.56 -3.90
C ILE A 29 1.30 -6.78 -4.51
N TYR A 30 0.99 -5.58 -4.99
CA TYR A 30 1.97 -4.63 -5.49
C TYR A 30 1.92 -3.35 -4.67
N PHE A 31 3.07 -2.89 -4.22
CA PHE A 31 3.23 -1.62 -3.52
C PHE A 31 4.64 -1.07 -3.73
N ALA A 32 4.80 0.25 -3.59
CA ALA A 32 6.10 0.88 -3.54
C ALA A 32 6.62 0.89 -2.09
N ASP A 33 7.93 0.91 -1.90
CA ASP A 33 8.57 1.05 -0.59
C ASP A 33 8.41 2.48 -0.04
N HIS A 34 8.40 3.49 -0.92
CA HIS A 34 8.16 4.89 -0.61
C HIS A 34 7.70 5.66 -1.85
N GLY A 35 7.16 6.84 -1.64
CA GLY A 35 6.93 7.83 -2.69
C GLY A 35 8.19 8.65 -2.99
N GLU A 36 8.14 9.47 -4.05
CA GLU A 36 9.24 10.29 -4.52
C GLU A 36 8.73 11.53 -5.24
N GLU A 37 9.38 12.69 -5.01
CA GLU A 37 9.16 13.88 -5.83
C GLU A 37 9.88 13.75 -7.16
N ILE A 38 9.20 14.11 -8.26
CA ILE A 38 9.74 14.06 -9.62
C ILE A 38 9.39 15.32 -10.41
N TYR A 39 9.57 16.48 -9.79
CA TYR A 39 9.22 17.81 -10.33
C TYR A 39 7.72 18.08 -10.48
N ASP A 40 6.84 17.34 -9.75
CA ASP A 40 5.39 17.45 -9.90
C ASP A 40 4.81 18.78 -9.41
N TRP A 41 5.37 19.36 -8.37
CA TRP A 41 4.83 20.56 -7.73
C TRP A 41 5.89 21.63 -7.42
N ARG A 42 7.16 21.26 -7.38
CA ARG A 42 8.29 22.17 -7.21
C ARG A 42 9.50 21.69 -8.01
N ASN A 43 10.52 22.56 -8.16
CA ASN A 43 11.76 22.18 -8.84
C ASN A 43 12.67 21.34 -7.93
N SER A 44 12.19 20.14 -7.57
CA SER A 44 12.89 19.17 -6.73
C SER A 44 12.60 17.76 -7.21
N CYS A 45 13.56 16.88 -7.06
CA CYS A 45 13.41 15.45 -7.26
C CYS A 45 14.02 14.69 -6.06
N TYR A 46 13.66 13.41 -5.94
CA TYR A 46 14.03 12.52 -4.85
C TYR A 46 13.31 12.83 -3.52
N ARG A 47 13.62 12.04 -2.51
CA ARG A 47 13.18 12.28 -1.14
C ARG A 47 14.12 13.29 -0.49
N THR A 48 13.56 14.36 0.02
CA THR A 48 14.33 15.37 0.75
C THR A 48 14.11 15.22 2.26
N ASN A 49 15.18 15.30 3.03
CA ASN A 49 15.09 15.43 4.49
C ASN A 49 14.80 16.90 4.84
N SER A 50 13.71 17.44 4.29
CA SER A 50 13.26 18.78 4.65
C SER A 50 12.90 18.83 6.12
N ASP A 51 13.38 19.83 6.83
CA ASP A 51 13.03 20.03 8.25
C ASP A 51 11.55 20.37 8.43
N MET A 52 10.92 20.89 7.40
CA MET A 52 9.50 21.24 7.40
C MET A 52 8.69 20.24 6.54
N MET A 53 7.84 19.46 7.19
CA MET A 53 6.89 18.60 6.50
C MET A 53 5.65 19.40 6.11
N THR A 54 5.40 19.50 4.79
CA THR A 54 4.18 20.12 4.23
C THR A 54 3.23 19.07 3.71
N PRO A 55 1.92 19.39 3.47
CA PRO A 55 0.98 18.45 2.88
C PRO A 55 1.45 17.88 1.53
N GLU A 56 2.09 18.70 0.70
CA GLU A 56 2.63 18.26 -0.61
C GLU A 56 3.80 17.31 -0.43
N ILE A 57 4.75 17.60 0.46
CA ILE A 57 5.85 16.68 0.77
C ILE A 57 5.31 15.36 1.32
N ALA A 58 4.34 15.41 2.22
CA ALA A 58 3.71 14.21 2.76
C ALA A 58 3.04 13.40 1.64
N GLN A 59 2.36 14.06 0.73
CA GLN A 59 1.70 13.40 -0.40
C GLN A 59 2.70 12.71 -1.33
N TYR A 60 3.67 13.43 -1.87
CA TYR A 60 4.55 12.89 -2.89
C TYR A 60 5.60 11.91 -2.35
N GLN A 61 6.04 12.07 -1.11
CA GLN A 61 7.10 11.23 -0.55
C GLN A 61 6.60 10.04 0.29
N TYR A 62 5.32 10.02 0.71
CA TYR A 62 4.81 9.01 1.64
C TYR A 62 3.51 8.33 1.19
N GLU A 63 2.72 8.93 0.28
CA GLU A 63 1.60 8.22 -0.30
C GLU A 63 2.10 7.26 -1.39
N ILE A 64 1.78 5.98 -1.23
CA ILE A 64 2.19 4.93 -2.16
C ILE A 64 0.97 4.13 -2.61
N PRO A 65 1.00 3.57 -3.83
CA PRO A 65 -0.02 2.63 -4.24
C PRO A 65 0.07 1.34 -3.42
N LEU A 66 -1.08 0.78 -3.07
CA LEU A 66 -1.23 -0.59 -2.59
C LEU A 66 -2.31 -1.25 -3.45
N LEU A 67 -1.90 -2.18 -4.30
CA LEU A 67 -2.77 -2.83 -5.27
C LEU A 67 -2.88 -4.32 -4.97
N PHE A 68 -4.11 -4.85 -5.04
CA PHE A 68 -4.38 -6.27 -4.99
C PHE A 68 -4.85 -6.74 -6.36
N TYR A 69 -4.22 -7.78 -6.86
CA TYR A 69 -4.73 -8.59 -7.95
C TYR A 69 -5.19 -9.92 -7.40
N VAL A 70 -6.39 -10.35 -7.78
CA VAL A 70 -6.94 -11.67 -7.44
C VAL A 70 -7.35 -12.38 -8.74
N SER A 71 -6.84 -13.58 -8.95
CA SER A 71 -7.22 -14.40 -10.12
C SER A 71 -8.68 -14.86 -10.01
N ASP A 72 -9.27 -15.28 -11.13
CA ASP A 72 -10.63 -15.81 -11.10
C ASP A 72 -10.73 -17.12 -10.29
N THR A 73 -9.67 -17.93 -10.34
CA THR A 73 -9.58 -19.14 -9.50
C THR A 73 -9.55 -18.78 -8.02
N TYR A 74 -8.78 -17.75 -7.63
CA TYR A 74 -8.72 -17.29 -6.25
C TYR A 74 -10.08 -16.75 -5.76
N LYS A 75 -10.80 -16.00 -6.61
CA LYS A 75 -12.15 -15.50 -6.28
C LYS A 75 -13.14 -16.63 -6.01
N MET A 76 -13.03 -17.73 -6.76
CA MET A 76 -13.89 -18.91 -6.56
C MET A 76 -13.55 -19.68 -5.29
N ASN A 77 -12.27 -19.80 -4.97
CA ASN A 77 -11.81 -20.63 -3.87
C ASN A 77 -11.79 -19.89 -2.52
N HIS A 78 -11.66 -18.55 -2.55
CA HIS A 78 -11.50 -17.70 -1.36
C HIS A 78 -12.44 -16.49 -1.37
N PRO A 79 -13.76 -16.68 -1.54
CA PRO A 79 -14.71 -15.56 -1.69
C PRO A 79 -14.73 -14.63 -0.46
N GLU A 80 -14.52 -15.17 0.73
CA GLU A 80 -14.49 -14.38 1.98
C GLU A 80 -13.27 -13.44 2.02
N LEU A 81 -12.08 -13.93 1.67
CA LEU A 81 -10.87 -13.11 1.58
C LEU A 81 -10.99 -12.02 0.51
N VAL A 82 -11.67 -12.32 -0.61
CA VAL A 82 -11.93 -11.32 -1.66
C VAL A 82 -12.85 -10.21 -1.15
N GLU A 83 -13.88 -10.54 -0.37
CA GLU A 83 -14.77 -9.55 0.24
C GLU A 83 -14.02 -8.67 1.27
N GLU A 84 -13.15 -9.27 2.07
CA GLU A 84 -12.28 -8.54 3.02
C GLU A 84 -11.32 -7.58 2.29
N ILE A 85 -10.67 -8.02 1.20
CA ILE A 85 -9.84 -7.16 0.35
C ILE A 85 -10.67 -6.00 -0.21
N GLN A 86 -11.87 -6.25 -0.72
CA GLN A 86 -12.73 -5.21 -1.28
C GLN A 86 -13.18 -4.20 -0.23
N SER A 87 -13.55 -4.67 0.96
CA SER A 87 -13.97 -3.81 2.06
C SER A 87 -12.84 -2.97 2.66
N SER A 88 -11.59 -3.39 2.46
CA SER A 88 -10.41 -2.65 2.94
C SER A 88 -10.02 -1.43 2.09
N ARG A 89 -10.58 -1.26 0.88
CA ARG A 89 -10.13 -0.29 -0.16
C ARG A 89 -9.98 1.15 0.30
N HIS A 90 -10.74 1.57 1.28
CA HIS A 90 -10.78 2.97 1.74
C HIS A 90 -10.31 3.15 3.17
N LYS A 91 -9.87 2.07 3.80
CA LYS A 91 -9.32 2.14 5.16
C LYS A 91 -7.95 2.83 5.15
N PRO A 92 -7.67 3.72 6.12
CA PRO A 92 -6.33 4.29 6.27
C PRO A 92 -5.33 3.17 6.60
N PHE A 93 -4.17 3.17 5.94
CA PHE A 93 -3.17 2.13 6.11
C PHE A 93 -1.75 2.70 6.11
N ILE A 94 -0.84 2.03 6.78
CA ILE A 94 0.60 2.32 6.77
C ILE A 94 1.38 1.04 6.50
N ALA A 95 2.39 1.11 5.64
CA ALA A 95 3.12 -0.06 5.15
C ALA A 95 3.82 -0.89 6.24
N THR A 96 4.10 -0.31 7.40
CA THR A 96 4.64 -1.04 8.56
C THR A 96 3.70 -2.13 9.09
N LEU A 97 2.42 -2.09 8.72
CA LEU A 97 1.41 -3.08 9.11
C LEU A 97 1.25 -4.23 8.10
N LEU A 98 1.95 -4.17 6.96
CA LEU A 98 1.93 -5.24 5.94
C LEU A 98 2.09 -6.67 6.49
N PRO A 99 2.97 -6.95 7.46
CA PRO A 99 3.13 -8.31 7.98
C PRO A 99 1.83 -8.92 8.50
N PHE A 100 0.97 -8.15 9.17
CA PHE A 100 -0.29 -8.66 9.73
C PHE A 100 -1.26 -9.08 8.63
N MET A 101 -1.40 -8.26 7.58
CA MET A 101 -2.17 -8.58 6.40
C MET A 101 -1.62 -9.81 5.65
N LEU A 102 -0.29 -9.96 5.56
CA LEU A 102 0.33 -11.10 4.90
C LEU A 102 0.13 -12.40 5.68
N PHE A 103 0.18 -12.36 7.01
CA PHE A 103 -0.16 -13.52 7.84
C PHE A 103 -1.60 -13.98 7.61
N HIS A 104 -2.54 -13.05 7.55
CA HIS A 104 -3.94 -13.33 7.29
C HIS A 104 -4.14 -13.98 5.91
N LEU A 105 -3.66 -13.34 4.84
CA LEU A 105 -3.78 -13.85 3.47
C LEU A 105 -3.14 -15.22 3.27
N ALA A 106 -2.04 -15.48 3.96
CA ALA A 106 -1.32 -16.75 3.88
C ALA A 106 -1.90 -17.83 4.83
N GLY A 107 -2.89 -17.50 5.67
CA GLY A 107 -3.42 -18.41 6.69
C GLY A 107 -2.37 -18.82 7.72
N ILE A 108 -1.40 -17.95 8.01
CA ILE A 108 -0.34 -18.22 8.97
C ILE A 108 -0.80 -17.81 10.36
N ASP A 109 -0.88 -18.80 11.26
CA ASP A 109 -1.07 -18.56 12.69
C ASP A 109 0.28 -18.18 13.32
N HIS A 110 0.40 -16.93 13.78
CA HIS A 110 1.61 -16.38 14.38
C HIS A 110 1.31 -15.75 15.74
N ALA A 111 2.17 -16.01 16.72
CA ALA A 111 1.96 -15.57 18.10
C ALA A 111 1.84 -14.03 18.26
N ASP A 112 2.51 -13.28 17.37
CA ASP A 112 2.47 -11.81 17.38
C ASP A 112 1.37 -11.23 16.46
N TYR A 113 0.53 -12.09 15.84
CA TYR A 113 -0.57 -11.59 15.02
C TYR A 113 -1.57 -10.81 15.87
N ASN A 114 -1.90 -9.61 15.40
CA ASN A 114 -2.85 -8.74 16.06
C ASN A 114 -3.91 -8.27 15.03
N PRO A 115 -5.16 -8.70 15.15
CA PRO A 115 -6.21 -8.37 14.19
C PRO A 115 -6.54 -6.87 14.15
N SER A 116 -6.21 -6.09 15.19
CA SER A 116 -6.37 -4.64 15.16
C SER A 116 -5.35 -3.91 14.27
N LEU A 117 -4.30 -4.61 13.83
CA LEU A 117 -3.25 -4.12 12.94
C LEU A 117 -3.37 -4.67 11.51
N ASP A 118 -4.31 -5.55 11.27
CA ASP A 118 -4.55 -6.18 9.98
C ASP A 118 -5.70 -5.47 9.25
N ILE A 119 -5.38 -4.80 8.13
CA ILE A 119 -6.36 -4.03 7.35
C ILE A 119 -7.53 -4.87 6.82
N LEU A 120 -7.35 -6.18 6.63
CA LEU A 120 -8.38 -7.10 6.17
C LEU A 120 -9.32 -7.53 7.29
N SER A 121 -8.85 -7.46 8.53
CA SER A 121 -9.64 -7.85 9.69
C SER A 121 -10.84 -6.92 9.91
N PRO A 122 -12.01 -7.46 10.33
CA PRO A 122 -13.12 -6.64 10.80
C PRO A 122 -12.83 -5.90 12.12
N LEU A 123 -11.76 -6.27 12.82
CA LEU A 123 -11.30 -5.63 14.05
C LEU A 123 -10.20 -4.60 13.82
N TYR A 124 -9.88 -4.26 12.57
CA TYR A 124 -8.86 -3.28 12.24
C TYR A 124 -9.14 -1.92 12.88
N ASP A 125 -8.13 -1.36 13.55
CA ASP A 125 -8.24 -0.04 14.19
C ASP A 125 -7.93 1.07 13.18
N GLU A 126 -8.98 1.59 12.54
CA GLU A 126 -8.89 2.70 11.58
C GLU A 126 -8.52 4.04 12.24
N SER A 127 -8.61 4.16 13.57
CA SER A 127 -8.27 5.37 14.32
C SER A 127 -6.77 5.48 14.62
N ARG A 128 -6.00 4.44 14.32
CA ARG A 128 -4.57 4.40 14.58
C ARG A 128 -3.84 5.49 13.80
N PRO A 129 -3.03 6.33 14.48
CA PRO A 129 -2.30 7.41 13.82
C PRO A 129 -1.25 6.86 12.85
N ARG A 130 -1.14 7.48 11.67
CA ARG A 130 -0.12 7.18 10.66
C ARG A 130 1.09 8.09 10.90
N ILE A 131 2.14 7.52 11.45
CA ILE A 131 3.40 8.24 11.73
C ILE A 131 4.36 7.98 10.57
N ILE A 132 4.79 9.04 9.87
CA ILE A 132 5.58 8.93 8.64
C ILE A 132 7.06 9.24 8.82
N ARG A 133 7.43 10.04 9.80
CA ARG A 133 8.82 10.36 10.13
C ARG A 133 8.90 10.87 11.56
N ASP A 134 9.74 10.24 12.39
CA ASP A 134 9.89 10.58 13.81
C ASP A 134 8.53 10.73 14.49
N ASP A 135 8.15 11.95 14.86
CA ASP A 135 6.89 12.28 15.51
C ASP A 135 5.90 12.98 14.56
N VAL A 136 6.05 12.81 13.24
CA VAL A 136 5.18 13.48 12.25
C VAL A 136 3.95 12.65 11.96
N TYR A 137 2.79 13.16 12.38
CA TYR A 137 1.48 12.54 12.18
C TYR A 137 0.89 12.95 10.83
N TYR A 138 0.82 12.00 9.88
CA TYR A 138 0.33 12.24 8.53
C TYR A 138 -1.09 12.81 8.51
N ASP A 139 -1.98 12.28 9.34
CA ASP A 139 -3.39 12.68 9.38
C ASP A 139 -3.58 14.14 9.84
N GLU A 140 -2.70 14.64 10.72
CA GLU A 140 -2.73 16.05 11.17
C GLU A 140 -2.26 17.02 10.08
N ILE A 141 -1.34 16.59 9.21
CA ILE A 141 -0.85 17.41 8.10
C ILE A 141 -1.95 17.58 7.05
N LYS A 142 -2.67 16.53 6.71
CA LYS A 142 -3.75 16.55 5.71
C LYS A 142 -4.96 17.37 6.15
N GLN A 143 -5.23 17.51 7.45
CA GLN A 143 -6.36 18.30 7.97
C GLN A 143 -6.11 19.82 7.92
N LYS A 144 -4.88 20.28 7.67
CA LYS A 144 -4.51 21.71 7.64
C LYS A 144 -4.75 22.39 6.28
N ASN A 145 -5.39 21.70 5.32
CA ASN A 145 -5.74 22.23 3.99
C ASN A 145 -7.22 22.65 3.90
#